data_8ede3b4a771deee9c10690bac1a1c50d
#
_entry.id   8ede3b4a771deee9c10690bac1a1c50d
#
_cell.length_a   1.000
_cell.length_b   1.000
_cell.length_c   1.000
_cell.angle_alpha   90.00
_cell.angle_beta   90.00
_cell.angle_gamma   90.00
#
_symmetry.space_group_name_H-M   'P 1'
#
loop_
_entity.id
_entity.type
_entity.pdbx_description
1 polymer ?
#
loop_
_entity_poly.entity_id
_entity_poly.type
_entity_poly.pdbx_seq_one_letter_code
_entity_poly.pdbx_strand_id
1 'polypeptide(L)'
;MADLNDAFDDYNAWADENGINDLTIYLLTPNFYSEDFEFDVIGLNFWPTGAAFGSGNARMAGDPDSLASFDGVVDCAAHSLYALVGVKPPTQDPQTGGLFEFTDCTMQGGRSNDEGIAAVAAASQLFSQWNLNDAHAAMFNIAGLPPDTSYQFKWVTYYPSYETWGSLFDNIVTGGHVQTLGAMLDPVMRCNSSRIYSTSVMRTAAVQ
;
A
#
# COMPACT_ATOMS: atom_id res chain seq x y z
N MET A 1 8.24 19.37 -4.28
CA MET A 1 8.10 18.74 -2.94
C MET A 1 7.72 19.77 -1.87
N ALA A 2 8.35 20.95 -1.76
CA ALA A 2 7.93 21.98 -0.79
C ALA A 2 6.45 22.35 -0.98
N ASP A 3 6.08 22.74 -2.19
CA ASP A 3 4.70 23.13 -2.53
C ASP A 3 3.67 22.02 -2.25
N LEU A 4 4.08 20.73 -2.39
CA LEU A 4 3.21 19.60 -2.09
C LEU A 4 3.03 19.40 -0.58
N ASN A 5 4.06 19.63 0.24
CA ASN A 5 3.93 19.57 1.69
C ASN A 5 3.02 20.69 2.19
N ASP A 6 3.19 21.92 1.66
CA ASP A 6 2.32 23.07 2.02
C ASP A 6 0.86 22.78 1.65
N ALA A 7 0.61 22.16 0.48
CA ALA A 7 -0.73 21.72 0.07
C ALA A 7 -1.34 20.67 1.01
N PHE A 8 -0.54 19.73 1.51
CA PHE A 8 -1.01 18.78 2.52
C PHE A 8 -1.26 19.42 3.88
N ASP A 9 -0.48 20.41 4.29
CA ASP A 9 -0.70 21.13 5.54
C ASP A 9 -2.05 21.87 5.49
N ASP A 10 -2.36 22.56 4.40
CA ASP A 10 -3.64 23.22 4.18
C ASP A 10 -4.81 22.22 4.13
N TYR A 11 -4.64 21.10 3.40
CA TYR A 11 -5.62 20.03 3.38
C TYR A 11 -5.88 19.44 4.76
N ASN A 12 -4.84 19.23 5.57
CA ASN A 12 -4.96 18.71 6.92
C ASN A 12 -5.75 19.65 7.83
N ALA A 13 -5.51 20.96 7.73
CA ALA A 13 -6.29 21.95 8.45
C ALA A 13 -7.77 21.89 8.06
N TRP A 14 -8.08 21.89 6.75
CA TRP A 14 -9.44 21.72 6.26
C TRP A 14 -10.08 20.40 6.74
N ALA A 15 -9.36 19.28 6.67
CA ALA A 15 -9.85 17.97 7.07
C ALA A 15 -10.18 17.90 8.57
N ASP A 16 -9.37 18.55 9.42
CA ASP A 16 -9.59 18.63 10.87
C ASP A 16 -10.84 19.47 11.19
N GLU A 17 -11.00 20.62 10.54
CA GLU A 17 -12.18 21.48 10.68
C GLU A 17 -13.47 20.79 10.23
N ASN A 18 -13.38 19.91 9.23
CA ASN A 18 -14.51 19.17 8.69
C ASN A 18 -14.69 17.77 9.31
N GLY A 19 -13.94 17.44 10.38
CA GLY A 19 -14.09 16.21 11.14
C GLY A 19 -13.75 14.96 10.36
N ILE A 20 -12.80 15.02 9.42
CA ILE A 20 -12.23 13.86 8.73
C ILE A 20 -11.10 13.30 9.60
N ASN A 21 -11.46 12.49 10.60
CA ASN A 21 -10.52 11.98 11.60
C ASN A 21 -10.04 10.55 11.32
N ASP A 22 -10.67 9.84 10.37
CA ASP A 22 -10.44 8.43 10.10
C ASP A 22 -9.49 8.16 8.93
N LEU A 23 -8.92 9.22 8.32
CA LEU A 23 -8.07 9.14 7.15
C LEU A 23 -6.59 9.15 7.51
N THR A 24 -5.87 8.13 7.06
CA THR A 24 -4.40 8.14 7.02
C THR A 24 -3.93 8.27 5.58
N ILE A 25 -2.98 9.17 5.32
CA ILE A 25 -2.42 9.42 4.00
C ILE A 25 -0.92 9.19 4.01
N TYR A 26 -0.47 8.33 3.10
CA TYR A 26 0.94 8.18 2.75
C TYR A 26 1.19 8.75 1.36
N LEU A 27 2.29 9.47 1.22
CA LEU A 27 2.86 9.81 -0.07
C LEU A 27 3.96 8.80 -0.38
N LEU A 28 3.85 8.12 -1.52
CA LEU A 28 4.79 7.11 -1.97
C LEU A 28 5.64 7.67 -3.10
N THR A 29 6.96 7.64 -2.92
CA THR A 29 7.92 8.02 -3.95
C THR A 29 8.57 6.77 -4.54
N PRO A 30 8.54 6.55 -5.87
CA PRO A 30 9.12 5.36 -6.50
C PRO A 30 10.63 5.28 -6.27
N ASN A 31 11.11 4.08 -5.87
CA ASN A 31 12.54 3.78 -5.75
C ASN A 31 12.99 2.72 -6.76
N PHE A 32 12.27 1.59 -6.83
CA PHE A 32 12.54 0.51 -7.77
C PHE A 32 11.27 0.21 -8.55
N TYR A 33 11.28 0.53 -9.84
CA TYR A 33 10.14 0.44 -10.76
C TYR A 33 10.61 0.24 -12.20
N SER A 34 9.69 -0.10 -13.11
CA SER A 34 9.99 -0.24 -14.52
C SER A 34 9.94 1.10 -15.25
N GLU A 35 10.54 1.16 -16.45
CA GLU A 35 10.61 2.35 -17.30
C GLU A 35 9.24 2.92 -17.72
N ASP A 36 8.17 2.09 -17.64
CA ASP A 36 6.80 2.47 -18.03
C ASP A 36 6.05 3.29 -16.98
N PHE A 37 6.72 3.72 -15.92
CA PHE A 37 6.12 4.51 -14.85
C PHE A 37 6.08 5.98 -15.20
N GLU A 38 4.87 6.54 -15.35
CA GLU A 38 4.63 7.92 -15.79
C GLU A 38 4.19 8.86 -14.66
N PHE A 39 4.49 8.56 -13.39
CA PHE A 39 4.14 9.41 -12.26
C PHE A 39 5.28 9.60 -11.27
N ASP A 40 5.32 10.76 -10.65
CA ASP A 40 6.35 11.13 -9.66
C ASP A 40 6.03 10.58 -8.27
N VAL A 41 4.75 10.52 -7.91
CA VAL A 41 4.27 10.12 -6.58
C VAL A 41 2.92 9.39 -6.65
N ILE A 42 2.61 8.61 -5.61
CA ILE A 42 1.28 8.05 -5.38
C ILE A 42 0.77 8.54 -4.02
N GLY A 43 -0.43 9.10 -3.99
CA GLY A 43 -1.17 9.29 -2.74
C GLY A 43 -1.88 8.00 -2.35
N LEU A 44 -1.49 7.40 -1.23
CA LEU A 44 -2.12 6.18 -0.71
C LEU A 44 -2.95 6.52 0.51
N ASN A 45 -4.27 6.47 0.35
CA ASN A 45 -5.24 6.86 1.36
C ASN A 45 -5.86 5.64 2.02
N PHE A 46 -5.78 5.53 3.35
CA PHE A 46 -6.38 4.47 4.13
C PHE A 46 -7.57 4.95 4.94
N TRP A 47 -8.67 4.22 4.83
CA TRP A 47 -9.87 4.38 5.64
C TRP A 47 -10.14 3.08 6.39
N PRO A 48 -10.54 3.14 7.67
CA PRO A 48 -10.73 1.93 8.48
C PRO A 48 -11.93 1.08 8.02
N THR A 49 -12.91 1.70 7.36
CA THR A 49 -14.12 1.04 6.86
C THR A 49 -14.64 1.70 5.59
N GLY A 50 -15.44 0.96 4.81
CA GLY A 50 -16.16 1.53 3.66
C GLY A 50 -17.15 2.64 4.06
N ALA A 51 -17.71 2.60 5.26
CA ALA A 51 -18.59 3.66 5.76
C ALA A 51 -17.81 4.96 6.04
N ALA A 52 -16.62 4.87 6.66
CA ALA A 52 -15.72 6.00 6.87
C ALA A 52 -15.28 6.60 5.54
N PHE A 53 -14.87 5.74 4.58
CA PHE A 53 -14.54 6.15 3.20
C PHE A 53 -15.72 6.90 2.55
N GLY A 54 -16.93 6.34 2.58
CA GLY A 54 -18.10 6.97 1.97
C GLY A 54 -18.47 8.31 2.61
N SER A 55 -18.42 8.39 3.94
CA SER A 55 -18.69 9.63 4.69
C SER A 55 -17.65 10.71 4.41
N GLY A 56 -16.35 10.36 4.42
CA GLY A 56 -15.27 11.28 4.14
C GLY A 56 -15.33 11.82 2.71
N ASN A 57 -15.52 10.93 1.72
CA ASN A 57 -15.65 11.36 0.31
C ASN A 57 -16.89 12.22 0.06
N ALA A 58 -18.03 11.94 0.73
CA ALA A 58 -19.21 12.78 0.61
C ALA A 58 -18.97 14.21 1.12
N ARG A 59 -18.19 14.37 2.20
CA ARG A 59 -17.79 15.69 2.72
C ARG A 59 -16.86 16.41 1.73
N MET A 60 -15.82 15.74 1.23
CA MET A 60 -14.89 16.31 0.24
C MET A 60 -15.64 16.72 -1.04
N ALA A 61 -16.52 15.89 -1.58
CA ALA A 61 -17.29 16.20 -2.78
C ALA A 61 -18.33 17.30 -2.57
N GLY A 62 -18.76 17.52 -1.34
CA GLY A 62 -19.72 18.57 -0.97
C GLY A 62 -19.08 19.95 -0.74
N ASP A 63 -17.76 20.04 -0.66
CA ASP A 63 -17.02 21.26 -0.40
C ASP A 63 -15.99 21.52 -1.53
N PRO A 64 -16.19 22.56 -2.35
CA PRO A 64 -15.27 22.87 -3.44
C PRO A 64 -13.85 23.25 -2.97
N ASP A 65 -13.71 23.69 -1.72
CA ASP A 65 -12.42 24.10 -1.17
C ASP A 65 -11.61 22.92 -0.62
N SER A 66 -12.21 21.73 -0.53
CA SER A 66 -11.61 20.52 0.06
C SER A 66 -10.28 20.10 -0.55
N LEU A 67 -10.08 20.31 -1.85
CA LEU A 67 -8.87 19.95 -2.59
C LEU A 67 -8.20 21.17 -3.25
N ALA A 68 -8.65 22.38 -2.94
CA ALA A 68 -8.15 23.61 -3.58
C ALA A 68 -6.64 23.84 -3.36
N SER A 69 -6.09 23.37 -2.24
CA SER A 69 -4.65 23.46 -1.96
C SER A 69 -3.79 22.66 -2.95
N PHE A 70 -4.35 21.67 -3.62
CA PHE A 70 -3.64 20.87 -4.62
C PHE A 70 -3.71 21.43 -6.03
N ASP A 71 -4.52 22.45 -6.28
CA ASP A 71 -4.67 23.08 -7.60
C ASP A 71 -3.34 23.63 -8.11
N GLY A 72 -2.89 23.15 -9.27
CA GLY A 72 -1.62 23.54 -9.86
C GLY A 72 -0.36 22.93 -9.20
N VAL A 73 -0.53 22.14 -8.13
CA VAL A 73 0.55 21.40 -7.45
C VAL A 73 0.62 19.96 -7.91
N VAL A 74 -0.54 19.31 -8.07
CA VAL A 74 -0.65 17.90 -8.51
C VAL A 74 -1.62 17.78 -9.68
N ASP A 75 -1.27 16.92 -10.62
CA ASP A 75 -2.17 16.42 -11.67
C ASP A 75 -2.38 14.92 -11.45
N CYS A 76 -3.59 14.53 -11.04
CA CYS A 76 -3.92 13.15 -10.75
C CYS A 76 -4.35 12.40 -12.01
N ALA A 77 -3.43 11.60 -12.57
CA ALA A 77 -3.66 10.83 -13.79
C ALA A 77 -4.61 9.63 -13.59
N ALA A 78 -4.68 9.05 -12.38
CA ALA A 78 -5.47 7.85 -12.10
C ALA A 78 -5.92 7.77 -10.64
N HIS A 79 -7.11 7.19 -10.43
CA HIS A 79 -7.64 6.88 -9.12
C HIS A 79 -8.10 5.43 -9.08
N SER A 80 -7.63 4.67 -8.11
CA SER A 80 -8.04 3.28 -7.91
C SER A 80 -8.46 3.04 -6.46
N LEU A 81 -9.53 2.28 -6.28
CA LEU A 81 -10.05 1.90 -4.97
C LEU A 81 -9.82 0.41 -4.73
N TYR A 82 -9.28 0.10 -3.56
CA TYR A 82 -9.01 -1.27 -3.12
C TYR A 82 -9.64 -1.57 -1.76
N ALA A 83 -10.08 -2.82 -1.59
CA ALA A 83 -10.32 -3.39 -0.27
C ALA A 83 -9.00 -3.99 0.25
N LEU A 84 -8.62 -3.63 1.48
CA LEU A 84 -7.44 -4.14 2.14
C LEU A 84 -7.81 -5.25 3.12
N VAL A 85 -7.16 -6.41 2.97
CA VAL A 85 -7.24 -7.51 3.93
C VAL A 85 -5.89 -7.63 4.63
N GLY A 86 -5.83 -7.23 5.91
CA GLY A 86 -4.63 -7.36 6.72
C GLY A 86 -4.29 -8.83 6.99
N VAL A 87 -3.02 -9.19 6.81
CA VAL A 87 -2.50 -10.54 7.07
C VAL A 87 -1.60 -10.54 8.29
N LYS A 88 -0.70 -9.60 8.38
CA LYS A 88 0.19 -9.36 9.53
C LYS A 88 0.24 -7.86 9.79
N PRO A 89 -0.20 -7.39 10.96
CA PRO A 89 -0.12 -5.98 11.29
C PRO A 89 1.34 -5.53 11.46
N PRO A 90 1.65 -4.25 11.27
CA PRO A 90 2.96 -3.70 11.60
C PRO A 90 3.22 -3.81 13.10
N THR A 91 4.46 -4.11 13.49
CA THR A 91 4.88 -4.16 14.90
C THR A 91 5.31 -2.77 15.42
N GLN A 92 5.57 -1.85 14.50
CA GLN A 92 5.82 -0.44 14.77
C GLN A 92 4.82 0.38 13.96
N ASP A 93 4.42 1.51 14.52
CA ASP A 93 3.52 2.43 13.83
C ASP A 93 4.19 2.94 12.54
N PRO A 94 3.56 2.80 11.37
CA PRO A 94 4.09 3.31 10.11
C PRO A 94 4.25 4.83 10.05
N GLN A 95 3.95 5.56 11.11
CA GLN A 95 4.02 7.03 11.18
C GLN A 95 5.42 7.62 10.96
N THR A 96 6.46 6.81 11.00
CA THR A 96 7.86 7.28 10.86
C THR A 96 8.42 7.17 9.45
N GLY A 97 7.60 6.81 8.46
CA GLY A 97 8.08 6.48 7.11
C GLY A 97 8.40 4.99 6.98
N GLY A 98 9.14 4.63 5.94
CA GLY A 98 9.50 3.24 5.62
C GLY A 98 9.39 2.95 4.14
N LEU A 99 9.21 1.69 3.79
CA LEU A 99 9.05 1.23 2.42
C LEU A 99 7.73 0.47 2.27
N PHE A 100 7.01 0.75 1.19
CA PHE A 100 5.96 -0.14 0.69
C PHE A 100 6.45 -0.89 -0.54
N GLU A 101 6.20 -2.18 -0.54
CA GLU A 101 6.40 -3.07 -1.67
C GLU A 101 5.04 -3.54 -2.18
N PHE A 102 4.80 -3.37 -3.49
CA PHE A 102 3.58 -3.82 -4.16
C PHE A 102 3.94 -4.85 -5.22
N THR A 103 3.35 -6.03 -5.11
CA THR A 103 3.54 -7.12 -6.04
C THR A 103 2.19 -7.55 -6.60
N ASP A 104 2.03 -7.52 -7.92
CA ASP A 104 0.78 -7.93 -8.57
C ASP A 104 0.73 -9.44 -8.71
N CYS A 105 -0.31 -10.06 -8.18
CA CYS A 105 -0.44 -11.51 -8.07
C CYS A 105 -1.67 -12.04 -8.80
N THR A 106 -1.51 -13.19 -9.46
CA THR A 106 -2.55 -13.92 -10.21
C THR A 106 -2.67 -15.33 -9.66
N MET A 107 -3.89 -15.77 -9.37
CA MET A 107 -4.16 -17.12 -8.87
C MET A 107 -3.87 -18.18 -9.93
N GLN A 108 -3.32 -19.31 -9.52
CA GLN A 108 -3.02 -20.45 -10.36
C GLN A 108 -4.15 -21.50 -10.32
N GLY A 109 -4.39 -22.18 -11.45
CA GLY A 109 -5.22 -23.39 -11.48
C GLY A 109 -6.64 -23.24 -10.92
N GLY A 110 -7.24 -22.04 -10.97
CA GLY A 110 -8.58 -21.78 -10.42
C GLY A 110 -8.64 -21.65 -8.90
N ARG A 111 -7.51 -21.41 -8.25
CA ARG A 111 -7.46 -21.11 -6.80
C ARG A 111 -8.26 -19.87 -6.46
N SER A 112 -8.79 -19.84 -5.26
CA SER A 112 -9.58 -18.72 -4.74
C SER A 112 -8.70 -17.60 -4.14
N ASN A 113 -9.28 -16.42 -3.96
CA ASN A 113 -8.64 -15.32 -3.23
C ASN A 113 -8.28 -15.71 -1.79
N ASP A 114 -9.12 -16.51 -1.12
CA ASP A 114 -8.85 -16.99 0.24
C ASP A 114 -7.60 -17.88 0.30
N GLU A 115 -7.38 -18.72 -0.72
CA GLU A 115 -6.16 -19.53 -0.83
C GLU A 115 -4.93 -18.63 -1.08
N GLY A 116 -5.08 -17.55 -1.85
CA GLY A 116 -4.02 -16.55 -2.04
C GLY A 116 -3.68 -15.82 -0.74
N ILE A 117 -4.68 -15.37 0.02
CA ILE A 117 -4.49 -14.75 1.35
C ILE A 117 -3.78 -15.73 2.30
N ALA A 118 -4.19 -17.01 2.29
CA ALA A 118 -3.57 -18.04 3.12
C ALA A 118 -2.09 -18.27 2.73
N ALA A 119 -1.76 -18.21 1.44
CA ALA A 119 -0.37 -18.31 0.98
C ALA A 119 0.48 -17.11 1.41
N VAL A 120 -0.06 -15.88 1.33
CA VAL A 120 0.59 -14.68 1.87
C VAL A 120 0.81 -14.82 3.39
N ALA A 121 -0.19 -15.34 4.12
CA ALA A 121 -0.06 -15.58 5.56
C ALA A 121 1.04 -16.60 5.90
N ALA A 122 1.14 -17.68 5.14
CA ALA A 122 2.18 -18.67 5.31
C ALA A 122 3.59 -18.09 5.04
N ALA A 123 3.76 -17.30 3.98
CA ALA A 123 5.02 -16.59 3.70
C ALA A 123 5.35 -15.59 4.83
N SER A 124 4.37 -14.84 5.31
CA SER A 124 4.52 -13.91 6.44
C SER A 124 4.97 -14.62 7.73
N GLN A 125 4.48 -15.84 7.99
CA GLN A 125 4.94 -16.65 9.12
C GLN A 125 6.40 -17.07 8.96
N LEU A 126 6.83 -17.42 7.75
CA LEU A 126 8.23 -17.74 7.46
C LEU A 126 9.12 -16.52 7.70
N PHE A 127 8.73 -15.32 7.23
CA PHE A 127 9.46 -14.07 7.45
C PHE A 127 9.55 -13.73 8.95
N SER A 128 8.50 -14.01 9.71
CA SER A 128 8.52 -13.82 11.17
C SER A 128 9.56 -14.70 11.87
N GLN A 129 9.86 -15.90 11.35
CA GLN A 129 10.93 -16.75 11.87
C GLN A 129 12.32 -16.16 11.65
N TRP A 130 12.48 -15.25 10.70
CA TRP A 130 13.71 -14.51 10.41
C TRP A 130 13.81 -13.20 11.22
N ASN A 131 12.88 -12.97 12.16
CA ASN A 131 12.78 -11.75 12.96
C ASN A 131 12.65 -10.46 12.11
N LEU A 132 12.04 -10.57 10.94
CA LEU A 132 11.74 -9.39 10.13
C LEU A 132 10.59 -8.61 10.74
N ASN A 133 10.83 -7.32 10.94
CA ASN A 133 9.80 -6.37 11.37
C ASN A 133 9.09 -5.82 10.14
N ASP A 134 8.17 -6.61 9.61
CA ASP A 134 7.43 -6.33 8.39
C ASP A 134 5.92 -6.44 8.67
N ALA A 135 5.11 -5.87 7.78
CA ALA A 135 3.66 -6.05 7.78
C ALA A 135 3.19 -6.51 6.41
N HIS A 136 2.10 -7.28 6.37
CA HIS A 136 1.56 -7.83 5.12
C HIS A 136 0.06 -7.62 5.00
N ALA A 137 -0.37 -7.31 3.78
CA ALA A 137 -1.77 -7.22 3.41
C ALA A 137 -1.99 -7.69 1.96
N ALA A 138 -3.23 -8.04 1.65
CA ALA A 138 -3.71 -8.23 0.29
C ALA A 138 -4.67 -7.09 -0.09
N MET A 139 -4.46 -6.46 -1.22
CA MET A 139 -5.32 -5.39 -1.76
C MET A 139 -6.09 -5.90 -2.97
N PHE A 140 -7.42 -5.96 -2.84
CA PHE A 140 -8.34 -6.36 -3.91
C PHE A 140 -8.97 -5.14 -4.55
N ASN A 141 -8.91 -5.07 -5.87
CA ASN A 141 -9.50 -3.95 -6.60
C ASN A 141 -11.03 -3.91 -6.45
N ILE A 142 -11.56 -2.73 -6.19
CA ILE A 142 -13.00 -2.44 -6.17
C ILE A 142 -13.39 -1.60 -7.38
N ALA A 143 -12.58 -0.61 -7.77
CA ALA A 143 -12.85 0.29 -8.89
C ALA A 143 -11.57 0.97 -9.41
N GLY A 144 -11.62 1.50 -10.63
CA GLY A 144 -10.59 2.39 -11.19
C GLY A 144 -9.41 1.70 -11.84
N LEU A 145 -9.44 0.37 -12.05
CA LEU A 145 -8.42 -0.31 -12.86
C LEU A 145 -8.76 -0.30 -14.35
N PRO A 146 -7.73 -0.27 -15.22
CA PRO A 146 -7.89 -0.53 -16.64
C PRO A 146 -8.56 -1.88 -16.90
N PRO A 147 -9.40 -2.00 -17.98
CA PRO A 147 -10.10 -3.25 -18.29
C PRO A 147 -9.20 -4.44 -18.60
N ASP A 148 -7.95 -4.19 -19.03
CA ASP A 148 -6.93 -5.17 -19.39
C ASP A 148 -6.03 -5.58 -18.21
N THR A 149 -6.35 -5.16 -17.00
CA THR A 149 -5.61 -5.53 -15.79
C THR A 149 -5.59 -7.04 -15.60
N SER A 150 -4.40 -7.62 -15.56
CA SER A 150 -4.18 -9.07 -15.54
C SER A 150 -4.01 -9.68 -14.16
N TYR A 151 -3.82 -8.88 -13.11
CA TYR A 151 -3.69 -9.37 -11.74
C TYR A 151 -5.04 -9.41 -11.00
N GLN A 152 -5.14 -10.26 -9.98
CA GLN A 152 -6.34 -10.41 -9.16
C GLN A 152 -6.25 -9.66 -7.83
N PHE A 153 -5.05 -9.55 -7.27
CA PHE A 153 -4.80 -8.74 -6.08
C PHE A 153 -3.35 -8.25 -6.05
N LYS A 154 -3.08 -7.26 -5.20
CA LYS A 154 -1.72 -6.85 -4.87
C LYS A 154 -1.34 -7.42 -3.51
N TRP A 155 -0.22 -8.14 -3.45
CA TRP A 155 0.44 -8.40 -2.17
C TRP A 155 1.20 -7.14 -1.79
N VAL A 156 0.88 -6.60 -0.62
CA VAL A 156 1.51 -5.39 -0.09
C VAL A 156 2.32 -5.77 1.13
N THR A 157 3.58 -5.34 1.14
CA THR A 157 4.46 -5.47 2.30
C THR A 157 4.94 -4.10 2.72
N TYR A 158 4.92 -3.83 4.03
CA TYR A 158 5.55 -2.65 4.63
C TYR A 158 6.80 -3.08 5.37
N TYR A 159 7.88 -2.34 5.19
CA TYR A 159 9.14 -2.47 5.92
C TYR A 159 9.46 -1.14 6.60
N PRO A 160 9.84 -1.13 7.90
CA PRO A 160 10.16 0.11 8.60
C PRO A 160 11.47 0.76 8.12
N SER A 161 12.33 0.03 7.42
CA SER A 161 13.60 0.54 6.90
C SER A 161 14.17 -0.27 5.74
N TYR A 162 15.15 0.30 5.03
CA TYR A 162 15.93 -0.40 4.01
C TYR A 162 16.73 -1.58 4.60
N GLU A 163 17.18 -1.49 5.86
CA GLU A 163 17.90 -2.58 6.52
C GLU A 163 17.00 -3.79 6.73
N THR A 164 15.74 -3.57 7.13
CA THR A 164 14.75 -4.65 7.24
C THR A 164 14.48 -5.30 5.89
N TRP A 165 14.28 -4.47 4.85
CA TRP A 165 14.08 -4.96 3.48
C TRP A 165 15.31 -5.71 2.97
N GLY A 166 16.54 -5.20 3.18
CA GLY A 166 17.80 -5.88 2.83
C GLY A 166 17.96 -7.22 3.53
N SER A 167 17.59 -7.31 4.81
CA SER A 167 17.64 -8.56 5.56
C SER A 167 16.71 -9.65 4.99
N LEU A 168 15.63 -9.26 4.31
CA LEU A 168 14.80 -10.22 3.57
C LEU A 168 15.60 -10.91 2.46
N PHE A 169 16.38 -10.15 1.67
CA PHE A 169 17.21 -10.73 0.61
C PHE A 169 18.29 -11.66 1.15
N ASP A 170 18.92 -11.28 2.26
CA ASP A 170 19.93 -12.13 2.89
C ASP A 170 19.31 -13.48 3.31
N ASN A 171 18.12 -13.46 3.88
CA ASN A 171 17.44 -14.69 4.27
C ASN A 171 16.96 -15.49 3.04
N ILE A 172 16.35 -14.85 2.04
CA ILE A 172 15.84 -15.55 0.86
C ILE A 172 16.99 -16.11 0.03
N VAL A 173 17.96 -15.28 -0.35
CA VAL A 173 19.01 -15.65 -1.32
C VAL A 173 20.16 -16.35 -0.62
N THR A 174 20.78 -15.71 0.35
CA THR A 174 21.96 -16.22 1.05
C THR A 174 21.59 -17.33 2.03
N GLY A 175 20.42 -17.25 2.68
CA GLY A 175 19.89 -18.30 3.55
C GLY A 175 19.33 -19.51 2.80
N GLY A 176 19.22 -19.45 1.44
CA GLY A 176 18.79 -20.57 0.60
C GLY A 176 17.28 -20.85 0.63
N HIS A 177 16.45 -19.86 0.99
CA HIS A 177 15.01 -20.04 1.13
C HIS A 177 14.19 -19.77 -0.15
N VAL A 178 14.84 -19.47 -1.30
CA VAL A 178 14.16 -19.27 -2.59
C VAL A 178 13.25 -20.45 -2.95
N GLN A 179 13.77 -21.68 -2.80
CA GLN A 179 12.99 -22.89 -3.13
C GLN A 179 11.83 -23.12 -2.15
N THR A 180 12.02 -22.78 -0.88
CA THR A 180 10.96 -22.89 0.14
C THR A 180 9.80 -21.95 -0.16
N LEU A 181 10.09 -20.69 -0.49
CA LEU A 181 9.08 -19.72 -0.90
C LEU A 181 8.40 -20.12 -2.21
N GLY A 182 9.17 -20.54 -3.22
CA GLY A 182 8.62 -21.03 -4.48
C GLY A 182 7.68 -22.23 -4.27
N ALA A 183 8.09 -23.23 -3.50
CA ALA A 183 7.25 -24.40 -3.20
C ALA A 183 5.94 -24.01 -2.45
N MET A 184 5.96 -22.95 -1.67
CA MET A 184 4.81 -22.44 -0.93
C MET A 184 3.86 -21.62 -1.82
N LEU A 185 4.40 -20.76 -2.69
CA LEU A 185 3.63 -19.78 -3.46
C LEU A 185 3.22 -20.28 -4.84
N ASP A 186 4.13 -20.91 -5.61
CA ASP A 186 3.90 -21.30 -7.00
C ASP A 186 2.67 -22.20 -7.24
N PRO A 187 2.28 -23.12 -6.34
CA PRO A 187 1.07 -23.91 -6.51
C PRO A 187 -0.23 -23.12 -6.38
N VAL A 188 -0.18 -21.92 -5.79
CA VAL A 188 -1.35 -21.10 -5.45
C VAL A 188 -1.43 -19.85 -6.32
N MET A 189 -0.32 -19.14 -6.48
CA MET A 189 -0.28 -17.86 -7.18
C MET A 189 1.04 -17.64 -7.91
N ARG A 190 1.01 -16.75 -8.88
CA ARG A 190 2.20 -16.13 -9.49
C ARG A 190 2.14 -14.65 -9.30
N CYS A 191 3.26 -14.08 -8.86
CA CYS A 191 3.41 -12.66 -8.69
C CYS A 191 4.50 -12.14 -9.64
N ASN A 192 4.32 -10.93 -10.14
CA ASN A 192 5.32 -10.27 -10.99
C ASN A 192 6.43 -9.62 -10.14
N SER A 193 7.31 -8.87 -10.79
CA SER A 193 8.33 -8.09 -10.10
C SER A 193 7.70 -7.04 -9.19
N SER A 194 8.23 -6.93 -7.98
CA SER A 194 7.80 -5.94 -7.00
C SER A 194 8.21 -4.53 -7.41
N ARG A 195 7.39 -3.57 -6.99
CA ARG A 195 7.69 -2.13 -7.05
C ARG A 195 7.83 -1.60 -5.65
N ILE A 196 8.91 -0.89 -5.40
CA ILE A 196 9.30 -0.41 -4.07
C ILE A 196 9.20 1.11 -4.03
N TYR A 197 8.58 1.60 -2.98
CA TYR A 197 8.34 3.03 -2.74
C TYR A 197 8.82 3.40 -1.35
N SER A 198 9.53 4.53 -1.22
CA SER A 198 9.68 5.18 0.08
C SER A 198 8.40 5.92 0.45
N THR A 199 8.15 6.02 1.75
CA THR A 199 6.93 6.62 2.26
C THR A 199 7.19 7.87 3.06
N SER A 200 6.32 8.86 2.90
CA SER A 200 6.16 9.97 3.84
C SER A 200 4.73 9.95 4.37
N VAL A 201 4.55 10.19 5.65
CA VAL A 201 3.23 10.27 6.27
C VAL A 201 2.75 11.71 6.18
N MET A 202 1.65 11.92 5.45
CA MET A 202 1.09 13.26 5.22
C MET A 202 -0.08 13.53 6.16
N ARG A 203 -0.77 12.47 6.62
CA ARG A 203 -1.86 12.54 7.60
C ARG A 203 -1.94 11.24 8.38
N THR A 204 -2.25 11.34 9.66
CA THR A 204 -2.55 10.18 10.51
C THR A 204 -3.97 10.29 11.03
N ALA A 205 -4.72 9.18 10.95
CA ALA A 205 -6.03 9.08 11.60
C ALA A 205 -5.90 9.36 13.11
N ALA A 206 -6.86 10.07 13.66
CA ALA A 206 -6.90 10.29 15.11
C ALA A 206 -7.05 8.94 15.82
N VAL A 207 -6.24 8.72 16.85
CA VAL A 207 -6.37 7.53 17.70
C VAL A 207 -7.70 7.61 18.44
N GLN A 208 -8.60 6.67 18.15
CA GLN A 208 -9.88 6.55 18.83
C GLN A 208 -9.76 5.73 20.11
#